data_80b923713d5387699368498d96daefa0
#
_entry.id   80b923713d5387699368498d96daefa0
#
_cell.length_a   1.000
_cell.length_b   1.000
_cell.length_c   1.000
_cell.angle_alpha   90.00
_cell.angle_beta   90.00
_cell.angle_gamma   90.00
#
_symmetry.space_group_name_H-M   'P 1'
#
loop_
_entity.id
_entity.type
_entity.pdbx_description
1 polymer ?
#
loop_
_entity_poly.entity_id
_entity_poly.type
_entity_poly.pdbx_seq_one_letter_code
_entity_poly.pdbx_strand_id
1 'polypeptide(L)'
;MLATYTGFKYAITTDCCTNAILVSCEAKARTYELDHDTTLLIPKHTYMSVPMTLKNNGWKIQFVNDKWYGKYMLGIDSQIYDAATDLHKNMVQDYAHCYNPFVCVSFQQKKRLPLGKGGVILFNDKKYFDLLRRLVYDGRNAYLPDSEEIARSPNNIICGYHCYMEPDKAAKGILLLNQEQQLAPYMTHSYAEYPDISELPIWK
;
A
#
# COMPACT_ATOMS: atom_id res chain seq x y z
N MET A 1 5.68 11.95 10.16
CA MET A 1 6.64 11.01 10.75
C MET A 1 7.05 9.87 9.81
N LEU A 2 6.14 9.02 9.31
CA LEU A 2 6.51 7.93 8.38
C LEU A 2 7.27 8.46 7.16
N ALA A 3 6.77 9.51 6.50
CA ALA A 3 7.47 10.13 5.39
C ALA A 3 8.91 10.57 5.79
N THR A 4 9.06 11.26 6.91
CA THR A 4 10.37 11.68 7.43
C THR A 4 11.29 10.50 7.74
N TYR A 5 10.76 9.44 8.37
CA TYR A 5 11.53 8.24 8.72
C TYR A 5 12.04 7.50 7.47
N THR A 6 11.18 7.33 6.49
CA THR A 6 11.47 6.58 5.26
C THR A 6 12.18 7.41 4.18
N GLY A 7 12.16 8.75 4.30
CA GLY A 7 12.72 9.68 3.33
C GLY A 7 11.80 10.01 2.15
N PHE A 8 10.63 9.40 2.06
CA PHE A 8 9.60 9.78 1.07
C PHE A 8 8.98 11.14 1.39
N LYS A 9 8.46 11.83 0.37
CA LYS A 9 7.81 13.14 0.59
C LYS A 9 6.43 13.01 1.24
N TYR A 10 5.70 11.94 0.91
CA TYR A 10 4.32 11.73 1.35
C TYR A 10 4.10 10.32 1.86
N ALA A 11 3.13 10.19 2.76
CA ALA A 11 2.66 8.93 3.32
C ALA A 11 1.16 9.00 3.56
N ILE A 12 0.39 8.06 3.04
CA ILE A 12 -1.03 7.86 3.34
C ILE A 12 -1.19 6.52 4.04
N THR A 13 -1.70 6.54 5.27
CA THR A 13 -1.93 5.32 6.07
C THR A 13 -3.25 4.67 5.71
N THR A 14 -3.27 3.33 5.81
CA THR A 14 -4.43 2.48 5.57
C THR A 14 -4.64 1.51 6.75
N ASP A 15 -5.80 0.88 6.81
CA ASP A 15 -6.11 -0.14 7.80
C ASP A 15 -5.26 -1.42 7.67
N CYS A 16 -4.72 -1.71 6.48
CA CYS A 16 -3.79 -2.81 6.22
C CYS A 16 -3.00 -2.59 4.92
N CYS A 17 -1.86 -3.28 4.77
CA CYS A 17 -1.04 -3.22 3.55
C CYS A 17 -1.78 -3.74 2.31
N THR A 18 -2.66 -4.71 2.47
CA THR A 18 -3.49 -5.25 1.39
C THR A 18 -4.33 -4.13 0.73
N ASN A 19 -4.97 -3.30 1.56
CA ASN A 19 -5.71 -2.14 1.06
C ASN A 19 -4.79 -1.02 0.57
N ALA A 20 -3.58 -0.87 1.11
CA ALA A 20 -2.59 0.04 0.54
C ALA A 20 -2.25 -0.34 -0.91
N ILE A 21 -2.06 -1.63 -1.20
CA ILE A 21 -1.81 -2.14 -2.54
C ILE A 21 -3.01 -1.88 -3.46
N LEU A 22 -4.22 -2.25 -3.03
CA LEU A 22 -5.45 -2.03 -3.81
C LEU A 22 -5.62 -0.54 -4.16
N VAL A 23 -5.57 0.33 -3.17
CA VAL A 23 -5.72 1.78 -3.36
C VAL A 23 -4.63 2.36 -4.26
N SER A 24 -3.43 1.80 -4.22
CA SER A 24 -2.33 2.18 -5.12
C SER A 24 -2.67 1.83 -6.58
N CYS A 25 -3.20 0.64 -6.85
CA CYS A 25 -3.65 0.24 -8.18
C CYS A 25 -4.79 1.15 -8.68
N GLU A 26 -5.77 1.42 -7.84
CA GLU A 26 -6.89 2.30 -8.15
C GLU A 26 -6.46 3.75 -8.44
N ALA A 27 -5.50 4.27 -7.66
CA ALA A 27 -4.99 5.62 -7.90
C ALA A 27 -4.25 5.72 -9.24
N LYS A 28 -3.44 4.71 -9.58
CA LYS A 28 -2.76 4.64 -10.87
C LYS A 28 -3.73 4.50 -12.04
N ALA A 29 -4.80 3.70 -11.88
CA ALA A 29 -5.83 3.55 -12.90
C ALA A 29 -6.56 4.87 -13.15
N ARG A 30 -6.94 5.58 -12.10
CA ARG A 30 -7.64 6.88 -12.21
C ARG A 30 -6.78 8.00 -12.78
N THR A 31 -5.47 7.86 -12.76
CA THR A 31 -4.54 8.79 -13.40
C THR A 31 -4.06 8.32 -14.77
N TYR A 32 -4.67 7.27 -15.32
CA TYR A 32 -4.33 6.66 -16.62
C TYR A 32 -2.88 6.17 -16.72
N GLU A 33 -2.24 5.88 -15.58
CA GLU A 33 -0.89 5.31 -15.53
C GLU A 33 -0.92 3.78 -15.46
N LEU A 34 -2.08 3.21 -15.17
CA LEU A 34 -2.36 1.78 -15.19
C LEU A 34 -3.75 1.57 -15.76
N ASP A 35 -3.92 0.60 -16.64
CA ASP A 35 -5.23 0.22 -17.17
C ASP A 35 -5.78 -0.95 -16.36
N HIS A 36 -7.09 -0.96 -16.05
CA HIS A 36 -7.77 -2.11 -15.45
C HIS A 36 -7.67 -3.39 -16.29
N ASP A 37 -7.47 -3.24 -17.61
CA ASP A 37 -7.18 -4.36 -18.50
C ASP A 37 -5.75 -4.89 -18.41
N THR A 38 -4.86 -4.15 -17.77
CA THR A 38 -3.47 -4.58 -17.53
C THR A 38 -3.45 -5.81 -16.62
N THR A 39 -2.72 -6.84 -17.03
CA THR A 39 -2.49 -8.02 -16.20
C THR A 39 -1.37 -7.74 -15.19
N LEU A 40 -1.70 -7.73 -13.92
CA LEU A 40 -0.73 -7.58 -12.85
C LEU A 40 0.03 -8.90 -12.62
N LEU A 41 1.35 -8.83 -12.65
CA LEU A 41 2.22 -9.99 -12.43
C LEU A 41 2.48 -10.11 -10.92
N ILE A 42 2.09 -11.23 -10.34
CA ILE A 42 2.19 -11.50 -8.90
C ILE A 42 3.12 -12.69 -8.68
N PRO A 43 4.15 -12.57 -7.83
CA PRO A 43 4.97 -13.73 -7.47
C PRO A 43 4.10 -14.85 -6.90
N LYS A 44 4.29 -16.09 -7.36
CA LYS A 44 3.54 -17.25 -6.87
C LYS A 44 3.84 -17.57 -5.39
N HIS A 45 4.97 -17.12 -4.90
CA HIS A 45 5.36 -17.17 -3.50
C HIS A 45 5.15 -15.80 -2.86
N THR A 46 3.94 -15.51 -2.40
CA THR A 46 3.58 -14.24 -1.77
C THR A 46 2.47 -14.42 -0.73
N TYR A 47 2.13 -13.34 -0.02
CA TYR A 47 1.03 -13.36 0.93
C TYR A 47 -0.32 -13.40 0.19
N MET A 48 -1.14 -14.38 0.53
CA MET A 48 -2.36 -14.74 -0.20
C MET A 48 -3.35 -13.57 -0.39
N SER A 49 -3.40 -12.61 0.55
CA SER A 49 -4.36 -11.50 0.45
C SER A 49 -4.08 -10.57 -0.75
N VAL A 50 -2.85 -10.53 -1.26
CA VAL A 50 -2.49 -9.66 -2.38
C VAL A 50 -3.25 -10.06 -3.65
N PRO A 51 -3.08 -11.29 -4.20
CA PRO A 51 -3.85 -11.67 -5.38
C PRO A 51 -5.36 -11.75 -5.12
N MET A 52 -5.80 -12.13 -3.89
CA MET A 52 -7.22 -12.18 -3.56
C MET A 52 -7.89 -10.80 -3.65
N THR A 53 -7.30 -9.78 -3.05
CA THR A 53 -7.91 -8.45 -3.07
C THR A 53 -7.95 -7.87 -4.48
N LEU A 54 -6.89 -8.08 -5.27
CA LEU A 54 -6.83 -7.61 -6.65
C LEU A 54 -7.89 -8.32 -7.52
N LYS A 55 -7.98 -9.65 -7.45
CA LYS A 55 -8.99 -10.42 -8.19
C LYS A 55 -10.42 -10.03 -7.80
N ASN A 56 -10.70 -9.88 -6.51
CA ASN A 56 -12.03 -9.49 -6.01
C ASN A 56 -12.45 -8.08 -6.44
N ASN A 57 -11.49 -7.23 -6.78
CA ASN A 57 -11.74 -5.87 -7.29
C ASN A 57 -11.57 -5.77 -8.81
N GLY A 58 -11.65 -6.89 -9.53
CA GLY A 58 -11.71 -6.91 -10.98
C GLY A 58 -10.38 -6.79 -11.71
N TRP A 59 -9.25 -6.76 -10.98
CA TRP A 59 -7.93 -6.75 -11.60
C TRP A 59 -7.58 -8.10 -12.22
N LYS A 60 -7.01 -8.08 -13.41
CA LYS A 60 -6.43 -9.27 -14.04
C LYS A 60 -5.10 -9.58 -13.37
N ILE A 61 -4.91 -10.82 -12.94
CA ILE A 61 -3.67 -11.26 -12.30
C ILE A 61 -3.07 -12.45 -13.03
N GLN A 62 -1.75 -12.54 -13.03
CA GLN A 62 -1.00 -13.70 -13.51
C GLN A 62 0.12 -14.01 -12.52
N PHE A 63 0.21 -15.27 -12.10
CA PHE A 63 1.31 -15.69 -11.24
C PHE A 63 2.61 -15.88 -12.04
N VAL A 64 3.71 -15.41 -11.46
CA VAL A 64 5.06 -15.54 -12.04
C VAL A 64 6.01 -16.19 -11.02
N ASN A 65 7.02 -16.90 -11.53
CA ASN A 65 8.05 -17.51 -10.69
C ASN A 65 9.18 -16.52 -10.40
N ASP A 66 8.81 -15.39 -9.80
CA ASP A 66 9.78 -14.36 -9.41
C ASP A 66 10.35 -14.62 -8.01
N LYS A 67 11.66 -14.52 -7.88
CA LYS A 67 12.40 -14.69 -6.62
C LYS A 67 12.71 -13.33 -6.03
N TRP A 68 11.84 -12.85 -5.14
CA TRP A 68 11.98 -11.55 -4.52
C TRP A 68 12.60 -11.60 -3.12
N TYR A 69 13.18 -10.48 -2.71
CA TYR A 69 13.77 -10.25 -1.39
C TYR A 69 13.34 -8.89 -0.87
N GLY A 70 12.73 -8.85 0.31
CA GLY A 70 12.20 -7.63 0.95
C GLY A 70 10.97 -7.06 0.26
N LYS A 71 11.01 -6.94 -1.06
CA LYS A 71 9.98 -6.30 -1.88
C LYS A 71 9.89 -6.89 -3.28
N TYR A 72 8.76 -6.67 -3.94
CA TYR A 72 8.57 -6.93 -5.37
C TYR A 72 7.62 -5.93 -6.00
N MET A 73 7.71 -5.74 -7.30
CA MET A 73 6.82 -4.87 -8.06
C MET A 73 5.65 -5.67 -8.65
N LEU A 74 4.44 -5.10 -8.62
CA LEU A 74 3.22 -5.73 -9.16
C LEU A 74 3.12 -5.52 -10.68
N GLY A 75 3.94 -6.26 -11.45
CA GLY A 75 4.03 -6.12 -12.90
C GLY A 75 5.09 -5.10 -13.32
N ILE A 76 5.52 -5.22 -14.58
CA ILE A 76 6.76 -4.59 -15.09
C ILE A 76 6.70 -3.05 -15.05
N ASP A 77 5.52 -2.45 -15.27
CA ASP A 77 5.39 -0.98 -15.41
C ASP A 77 4.48 -0.33 -14.37
N SER A 78 3.97 -1.09 -13.38
CA SER A 78 3.00 -0.55 -12.43
C SER A 78 3.58 0.51 -11.49
N GLN A 79 4.89 0.44 -11.23
CA GLN A 79 5.58 1.24 -10.20
C GLN A 79 4.93 1.09 -8.80
N ILE A 80 4.22 -0.02 -8.56
CA ILE A 80 3.61 -0.35 -7.27
C ILE A 80 4.39 -1.49 -6.65
N TYR A 81 4.94 -1.25 -5.47
CA TYR A 81 5.79 -2.20 -4.76
C TYR A 81 5.10 -2.73 -3.52
N ASP A 82 4.96 -4.04 -3.42
CA ASP A 82 4.72 -4.69 -2.13
C ASP A 82 6.06 -4.77 -1.38
N ALA A 83 6.20 -3.92 -0.38
CA ALA A 83 7.32 -3.86 0.54
C ALA A 83 6.84 -4.11 1.97
N ALA A 84 5.85 -5.02 2.14
CA ALA A 84 5.19 -5.29 3.42
C ALA A 84 6.16 -5.65 4.55
N THR A 85 7.38 -6.09 4.24
CA THR A 85 8.39 -6.50 5.22
C THR A 85 9.62 -5.60 5.25
N ASP A 86 9.67 -4.57 4.39
CA ASP A 86 10.91 -3.83 4.09
C ASP A 86 10.94 -2.40 4.69
N LEU A 87 10.26 -2.17 5.84
CA LEU A 87 10.30 -0.86 6.48
C LEU A 87 11.68 -0.58 7.07
N HIS A 88 12.37 0.46 6.59
CA HIS A 88 13.60 0.94 7.19
C HIS A 88 13.82 2.45 6.99
N LYS A 89 14.77 3.01 7.73
CA LYS A 89 15.12 4.44 7.65
C LYS A 89 15.74 4.77 6.30
N ASN A 90 15.30 5.88 5.70
CA ASN A 90 15.77 6.35 4.39
C ASN A 90 15.56 5.35 3.23
N MET A 91 14.58 4.44 3.34
CA MET A 91 14.30 3.44 2.31
C MET A 91 13.96 4.03 0.93
N VAL A 92 13.64 5.32 0.84
CA VAL A 92 13.44 6.02 -0.43
C VAL A 92 14.63 5.87 -1.38
N GLN A 93 15.84 5.70 -0.86
CA GLN A 93 17.07 5.51 -1.65
C GLN A 93 17.03 4.24 -2.51
N ASP A 94 16.35 3.20 -2.05
CA ASP A 94 16.18 1.95 -2.79
C ASP A 94 15.32 2.10 -4.05
N TYR A 95 14.57 3.20 -4.13
CA TYR A 95 13.64 3.54 -5.21
C TYR A 95 14.09 4.76 -6.02
N ALA A 96 15.34 5.21 -5.85
CA ALA A 96 15.87 6.41 -6.51
C ALA A 96 15.86 6.30 -8.05
N HIS A 97 15.89 5.09 -8.59
CA HIS A 97 15.81 4.79 -10.02
C HIS A 97 14.38 4.62 -10.55
N CYS A 98 13.38 4.62 -9.66
CA CYS A 98 11.98 4.39 -10.02
C CYS A 98 11.27 5.69 -10.37
N TYR A 99 10.39 5.63 -11.38
CA TYR A 99 9.54 6.75 -11.73
C TYR A 99 8.23 6.71 -10.93
N ASN A 100 8.05 7.70 -10.03
CA ASN A 100 6.84 7.82 -9.20
C ASN A 100 6.40 6.52 -8.51
N PRO A 101 7.26 5.85 -7.73
CA PRO A 101 6.91 4.60 -7.07
C PRO A 101 5.87 4.81 -5.98
N PHE A 102 4.94 3.86 -5.87
CA PHE A 102 4.10 3.65 -4.71
C PHE A 102 4.64 2.46 -3.93
N VAL A 103 5.05 2.68 -2.69
CA VAL A 103 5.66 1.66 -1.85
C VAL A 103 4.73 1.33 -0.69
N CYS A 104 4.19 0.11 -0.69
CA CYS A 104 3.20 -0.35 0.28
C CYS A 104 3.87 -1.15 1.39
N VAL A 105 3.76 -0.67 2.63
CA VAL A 105 4.39 -1.28 3.81
C VAL A 105 3.33 -1.73 4.82
N SER A 106 3.60 -2.84 5.51
CA SER A 106 2.69 -3.42 6.49
C SER A 106 3.10 -3.10 7.93
N PHE A 107 2.08 -2.87 8.78
CA PHE A 107 2.22 -2.70 10.22
C PHE A 107 1.54 -3.83 11.01
N GLN A 108 1.38 -5.00 10.40
CA GLN A 108 0.91 -6.19 11.09
C GLN A 108 1.82 -6.52 12.29
N GLN A 109 1.31 -7.22 13.30
CA GLN A 109 2.00 -7.51 14.56
C GLN A 109 3.41 -8.09 14.40
N LYS A 110 3.67 -8.86 13.34
CA LYS A 110 4.98 -9.49 13.05
C LYS A 110 5.96 -8.58 12.30
N LYS A 111 5.56 -7.34 11.97
CA LYS A 111 6.37 -6.41 11.17
C LYS A 111 7.20 -5.49 12.06
N ARG A 112 8.14 -4.79 11.44
CA ARG A 112 9.08 -3.89 12.14
C ARG A 112 8.38 -2.81 12.98
N LEU A 113 7.27 -2.25 12.49
CA LEU A 113 6.38 -1.35 13.23
C LEU A 113 5.10 -2.12 13.60
N PRO A 114 5.04 -2.77 14.79
CA PRO A 114 4.00 -3.74 15.13
C PRO A 114 2.76 -3.05 15.71
N LEU A 115 1.85 -2.63 14.87
CA LEU A 115 0.59 -1.99 15.29
C LEU A 115 -0.58 -2.98 15.42
N GLY A 116 -0.36 -4.26 15.13
CA GLY A 116 -1.41 -5.29 15.07
C GLY A 116 -1.99 -5.39 13.66
N LYS A 117 -2.60 -4.34 13.15
CA LYS A 117 -3.08 -4.16 11.78
C LYS A 117 -2.70 -2.74 11.33
N GLY A 118 -2.48 -2.55 10.04
CA GLY A 118 -2.15 -1.25 9.45
C GLY A 118 -1.29 -1.38 8.21
N GLY A 119 -1.26 -0.33 7.42
CA GLY A 119 -0.41 -0.20 6.25
C GLY A 119 -0.14 1.26 5.92
N VAL A 120 0.70 1.49 4.94
CA VAL A 120 1.00 2.82 4.41
C VAL A 120 1.35 2.73 2.92
N ILE A 121 0.98 3.75 2.17
CA ILE A 121 1.46 4.05 0.83
C ILE A 121 2.46 5.18 0.95
N LEU A 122 3.70 4.95 0.54
CA LEU A 122 4.78 5.93 0.50
C LEU A 122 5.01 6.38 -0.95
N PHE A 123 5.15 7.68 -1.20
CA PHE A 123 5.30 8.22 -2.55
C PHE A 123 5.92 9.62 -2.55
N ASN A 124 6.32 10.13 -3.74
CA ASN A 124 7.02 11.42 -3.85
C ASN A 124 6.28 12.48 -4.65
N ASP A 125 5.30 12.11 -5.48
CA ASP A 125 4.59 13.05 -6.34
C ASP A 125 3.32 13.58 -5.67
N LYS A 126 3.27 14.90 -5.45
CA LYS A 126 2.16 15.59 -4.79
C LYS A 126 0.81 15.40 -5.50
N LYS A 127 0.80 15.17 -6.82
CA LYS A 127 -0.45 15.02 -7.59
C LYS A 127 -1.36 13.91 -7.06
N TYR A 128 -0.79 12.87 -6.41
CA TYR A 128 -1.55 11.75 -5.87
C TYR A 128 -2.09 11.98 -4.45
N PHE A 129 -1.59 13.02 -3.75
CA PHE A 129 -1.86 13.16 -2.32
C PHE A 129 -3.36 13.26 -2.00
N ASP A 130 -4.07 14.15 -2.69
CA ASP A 130 -5.51 14.35 -2.45
C ASP A 130 -6.33 13.16 -2.95
N LEU A 131 -5.95 12.56 -4.08
CA LEU A 131 -6.61 11.37 -4.61
C LEU A 131 -6.50 10.18 -3.65
N LEU A 132 -5.29 9.84 -3.21
CA LEU A 132 -5.05 8.73 -2.28
C LEU A 132 -5.77 8.95 -0.95
N ARG A 133 -5.75 10.19 -0.42
CA ARG A 133 -6.45 10.52 0.81
C ARG A 133 -7.96 10.33 0.70
N ARG A 134 -8.57 10.74 -0.42
CA ARG A 134 -9.99 10.51 -0.69
C ARG A 134 -10.28 9.02 -0.87
N LEU A 135 -9.47 8.33 -1.64
CA LEU A 135 -9.66 6.89 -1.89
C LEU A 135 -9.70 6.07 -0.59
N VAL A 136 -8.87 6.37 0.39
CA VAL A 136 -8.86 5.64 1.67
C VAL A 136 -9.98 6.05 2.62
N TYR A 137 -10.63 7.21 2.40
CA TYR A 137 -11.64 7.79 3.30
C TYR A 137 -12.96 8.01 2.57
N ASP A 138 -13.61 6.95 2.16
CA ASP A 138 -14.94 6.92 1.53
C ASP A 138 -15.09 7.79 0.27
N GLY A 139 -14.00 8.16 -0.37
CA GLY A 139 -14.01 9.04 -1.54
C GLY A 139 -14.19 10.53 -1.24
N ARG A 140 -14.17 10.93 0.02
CA ARG A 140 -14.46 12.29 0.50
C ARG A 140 -13.29 12.93 1.24
N ASN A 141 -13.43 14.20 1.58
CA ASN A 141 -12.44 14.92 2.36
C ASN A 141 -12.59 14.66 3.86
N ALA A 142 -11.64 13.96 4.46
CA ALA A 142 -11.62 13.63 5.88
C ALA A 142 -11.62 14.84 6.85
N TYR A 143 -11.41 16.05 6.34
CA TYR A 143 -11.39 17.27 7.16
C TYR A 143 -12.67 18.08 7.11
N LEU A 144 -13.67 17.65 6.35
CA LEU A 144 -14.96 18.30 6.23
C LEU A 144 -16.07 17.38 6.76
N PRO A 145 -17.10 17.94 7.41
CA PRO A 145 -18.33 17.18 7.67
C PRO A 145 -18.96 16.70 6.36
N ASP A 146 -19.49 15.48 6.37
CA ASP A 146 -20.10 14.84 5.19
C ASP A 146 -21.17 15.73 4.55
N SER A 147 -22.08 16.27 5.39
CA SER A 147 -23.15 17.15 4.94
C SER A 147 -22.63 18.43 4.26
N GLU A 148 -21.50 18.95 4.72
CA GLU A 148 -20.91 20.16 4.14
C GLU A 148 -20.29 19.87 2.78
N GLU A 149 -19.54 18.79 2.63
CA GLU A 149 -18.91 18.44 1.34
C GLU A 149 -19.97 18.04 0.30
N ILE A 150 -20.98 17.23 0.69
CA ILE A 150 -22.09 16.86 -0.19
C ILE A 150 -22.86 18.08 -0.68
N ALA A 151 -23.14 19.04 0.21
CA ALA A 151 -23.89 20.22 -0.15
C ALA A 151 -23.11 21.22 -1.02
N ARG A 152 -21.82 21.42 -0.73
CA ARG A 152 -21.03 22.48 -1.37
C ARG A 152 -20.23 22.00 -2.59
N SER A 153 -19.82 20.75 -2.61
CA SER A 153 -18.91 20.24 -3.63
C SER A 153 -19.17 18.77 -3.98
N PRO A 154 -20.41 18.40 -4.37
CA PRO A 154 -20.75 16.99 -4.63
C PRO A 154 -19.89 16.36 -5.72
N ASN A 155 -19.44 17.14 -6.71
CA ASN A 155 -18.59 16.66 -7.81
C ASN A 155 -17.14 16.32 -7.38
N ASN A 156 -16.76 16.70 -6.15
CA ASN A 156 -15.45 16.35 -5.60
C ASN A 156 -15.45 14.99 -4.90
N ILE A 157 -16.63 14.41 -4.66
CA ILE A 157 -16.77 13.08 -4.07
C ILE A 157 -16.54 12.03 -5.15
N ILE A 158 -15.67 11.07 -4.85
CA ILE A 158 -15.36 9.97 -5.75
C ILE A 158 -15.77 8.64 -5.11
N CYS A 159 -15.88 7.58 -5.88
CA CYS A 159 -16.04 6.24 -5.31
C CYS A 159 -14.72 5.83 -4.63
N GLY A 160 -14.71 5.68 -3.32
CA GLY A 160 -13.54 5.35 -2.51
C GLY A 160 -13.75 4.11 -1.65
N TYR A 161 -12.84 3.89 -0.72
CA TYR A 161 -12.82 2.74 0.20
C TYR A 161 -12.86 3.20 1.65
N HIS A 162 -13.48 2.43 2.52
CA HIS A 162 -13.45 2.64 3.97
C HIS A 162 -12.27 1.88 4.58
N CYS A 163 -11.05 2.40 4.39
CA CYS A 163 -9.84 1.68 4.76
C CYS A 163 -8.75 2.56 5.38
N TYR A 164 -9.12 3.67 6.00
CA TYR A 164 -8.20 4.52 6.74
C TYR A 164 -7.71 3.84 8.03
N MET A 165 -6.55 4.27 8.51
CA MET A 165 -5.98 3.78 9.77
C MET A 165 -6.74 4.34 10.98
N GLU A 166 -7.02 3.50 11.96
CA GLU A 166 -7.64 3.90 13.23
C GLU A 166 -6.72 4.87 14.02
N PRO A 167 -7.27 5.91 14.66
CA PRO A 167 -6.48 6.93 15.36
C PRO A 167 -5.59 6.38 16.48
N ASP A 168 -6.03 5.38 17.22
CA ASP A 168 -5.26 4.72 18.29
C ASP A 168 -4.01 4.02 17.73
N LYS A 169 -4.12 3.35 16.58
CA LYS A 169 -2.99 2.74 15.88
C LYS A 169 -2.03 3.78 15.32
N ALA A 170 -2.55 4.89 14.81
CA ALA A 170 -1.74 6.01 14.38
C ALA A 170 -0.94 6.60 15.55
N ALA A 171 -1.59 6.82 16.70
CA ALA A 171 -0.94 7.31 17.90
C ALA A 171 0.16 6.36 18.41
N LYS A 172 -0.12 5.05 18.47
CA LYS A 172 0.88 4.04 18.82
C LYS A 172 2.06 4.06 17.85
N GLY A 173 1.79 4.18 16.54
CA GLY A 173 2.84 4.26 15.52
C GLY A 173 3.74 5.48 15.69
N ILE A 174 3.18 6.63 16.05
CA ILE A 174 3.92 7.85 16.35
C ILE A 174 4.85 7.64 17.55
N LEU A 175 4.35 7.04 18.63
CA LEU A 175 5.16 6.76 19.83
C LEU A 175 6.33 5.82 19.52
N LEU A 176 6.09 4.73 18.81
CA LEU A 176 7.11 3.76 18.44
C LEU A 176 8.17 4.35 17.49
N LEU A 177 7.76 5.16 16.53
CA LEU A 177 8.70 5.83 15.62
C LEU A 177 9.56 6.89 16.30
N ASN A 178 9.07 7.52 17.39
CA ASN A 178 9.88 8.41 18.22
C ASN A 178 10.92 7.66 19.08
N GLN A 179 10.70 6.37 19.28
CA GLN A 179 11.54 5.48 20.07
C GLN A 179 12.06 4.35 19.16
N GLU A 180 12.87 4.71 18.15
CA GLU A 180 13.35 3.79 17.11
C GLU A 180 13.95 2.47 17.68
N GLN A 181 14.55 2.52 18.89
CA GLN A 181 15.06 1.35 19.58
C GLN A 181 13.96 0.34 20.01
N GLN A 182 12.71 0.74 20.03
CA GLN A 182 11.56 -0.15 20.33
C GLN A 182 10.95 -0.78 19.08
N LEU A 183 11.41 -0.41 17.88
CA LEU A 183 11.02 -1.09 16.66
C LEU A 183 11.56 -2.52 16.68
N ALA A 184 10.80 -3.45 16.12
CA ALA A 184 11.30 -4.81 15.92
C ALA A 184 12.59 -4.81 15.06
N PRO A 185 13.49 -5.78 15.24
CA PRO A 185 14.68 -5.89 14.41
C PRO A 185 14.33 -5.86 12.92
N TYR A 186 15.18 -5.19 12.13
CA TYR A 186 15.04 -5.24 10.68
C TYR A 186 15.42 -6.64 10.19
N MET A 187 14.50 -7.28 9.50
CA MET A 187 14.69 -8.60 8.90
C MET A 187 14.21 -8.56 7.46
N THR A 188 15.04 -8.95 6.54
CA THR A 188 14.65 -9.10 5.14
C THR A 188 13.97 -10.44 4.95
N HIS A 189 12.71 -10.43 4.59
CA HIS A 189 11.96 -11.61 4.19
C HIS A 189 12.14 -11.89 2.70
N SER A 190 11.86 -13.11 2.30
CA SER A 190 12.00 -13.52 0.90
C SER A 190 10.86 -14.43 0.45
N TYR A 191 10.80 -14.65 -0.87
CA TYR A 191 9.86 -15.58 -1.50
C TYR A 191 9.87 -16.98 -0.87
N ALA A 192 11.02 -17.44 -0.37
CA ALA A 192 11.19 -18.79 0.19
C ALA A 192 10.39 -19.05 1.47
N GLU A 193 9.91 -18.02 2.13
CA GLU A 193 9.09 -18.12 3.35
C GLU A 193 7.59 -18.34 3.04
N TYR A 194 7.20 -18.26 1.76
CA TYR A 194 5.80 -18.37 1.34
C TYR A 194 5.60 -19.62 0.49
N PRO A 195 4.50 -20.36 0.70
CA PRO A 195 4.15 -21.47 -0.18
C PRO A 195 3.84 -20.99 -1.60
N ASP A 196 3.94 -21.88 -2.58
CA ASP A 196 3.40 -21.64 -3.93
C ASP A 196 1.87 -21.65 -3.85
N ILE A 197 1.26 -20.51 -4.17
CA ILE A 197 -0.20 -20.35 -4.13
C ILE A 197 -0.84 -20.39 -5.51
N SER A 198 -0.08 -20.48 -6.59
CA SER A 198 -0.57 -20.35 -7.97
C SER A 198 -1.51 -21.48 -8.39
N GLU A 199 -1.38 -22.67 -7.79
CA GLU A 199 -2.17 -23.85 -8.14
C GLU A 199 -3.44 -24.02 -7.31
N LEU A 200 -3.75 -23.08 -6.43
CA LEU A 200 -4.95 -23.17 -5.59
C LEU A 200 -6.24 -23.14 -6.47
N PRO A 201 -7.24 -23.98 -6.14
CA PRO A 201 -8.49 -24.04 -6.93
C PRO A 201 -9.25 -22.72 -7.03
N ILE A 202 -9.04 -21.81 -6.09
CA ILE A 202 -9.71 -20.49 -6.05
C ILE A 202 -9.33 -19.57 -7.21
N TRP A 203 -8.27 -19.88 -7.96
CA TRP A 203 -7.83 -19.08 -9.11
C TRP A 203 -8.45 -19.54 -10.44
N LYS A 204 -9.02 -20.74 -10.46
CA LYS A 204 -9.63 -21.39 -11.64
C LYS A 204 -11.04 -20.89 -11.95
#